data_3c85bb973776d4eb44082451cd0e338e
#
_entry.id   3c85bb973776d4eb44082451cd0e338e
#
_cell.length_a   1.000
_cell.length_b   1.000
_cell.length_c   1.000
_cell.angle_alpha   90.00
_cell.angle_beta   90.00
_cell.angle_gamma   90.00
#
_symmetry.space_group_name_H-M   'P 1'
#
loop_
_entity.id
_entity.type
_entity.pdbx_description
1 polymer ?
#
loop_
_entity_poly.entity_id
_entity_poly.type
_entity_poly.pdbx_seq_one_letter_code
_entity_poly.pdbx_strand_id
1 'polypeptide(L)'
;MALPLAGWTLHTTALRRRLTTAQHDLIQAQRDPLTGTWRREAFTERAQRLLERRRDEVVLVLADADHFKQLNDQLGHEAGDTALASIGARLTEWTGTHGVVGRLGGDEFAALARIEPRHHALRLDHLGRLMARPVPYGDGLLPLAVSVGAAAPAAVGSSDLPTLMRAADTAMYEGKHRGVVVQARPEHAQTPSINGRRQGRPGTAARTTTRP
;
A
#
# COMPACT_ATOMS: atom_id res chain seq x y z
N MET A 1 15.88 -16.58 -55.42
CA MET A 1 15.05 -17.16 -54.32
C MET A 1 15.42 -16.50 -52.97
N ALA A 2 14.77 -15.38 -52.61
CA ALA A 2 15.08 -14.65 -51.35
C ALA A 2 13.80 -14.21 -50.57
N LEU A 3 12.72 -15.01 -50.60
CA LEU A 3 11.44 -14.63 -50.02
C LEU A 3 11.06 -15.23 -48.62
N PRO A 4 11.78 -16.16 -47.97
CA PRO A 4 11.34 -16.65 -46.68
C PRO A 4 11.78 -15.77 -45.49
N LEU A 5 12.85 -14.99 -45.56
CA LEU A 5 13.41 -14.23 -44.44
C LEU A 5 12.56 -13.02 -44.02
N ALA A 6 11.93 -12.34 -44.97
CA ALA A 6 11.08 -11.18 -44.69
C ALA A 6 9.78 -11.54 -43.96
N GLY A 7 9.20 -12.69 -44.27
CA GLY A 7 7.99 -13.20 -43.58
C GLY A 7 8.26 -13.54 -42.10
N TRP A 8 9.43 -14.12 -41.81
CA TRP A 8 9.84 -14.46 -40.46
C TRP A 8 10.08 -13.22 -39.58
N THR A 9 10.70 -12.18 -40.11
CA THR A 9 10.94 -10.92 -39.39
C THR A 9 9.64 -10.18 -39.05
N LEU A 10 8.68 -10.15 -39.98
CA LEU A 10 7.35 -9.55 -39.76
C LEU A 10 6.54 -10.34 -38.72
N HIS A 11 6.59 -11.66 -38.79
CA HIS A 11 5.87 -12.51 -37.82
C HIS A 11 6.46 -12.40 -36.39
N THR A 12 7.78 -12.41 -36.26
CA THR A 12 8.44 -12.24 -34.95
C THR A 12 8.22 -10.86 -34.34
N THR A 13 8.18 -9.79 -35.15
CA THR A 13 7.85 -8.43 -34.66
C THR A 13 6.39 -8.32 -34.24
N ALA A 14 5.46 -8.90 -34.96
CA ALA A 14 4.06 -8.93 -34.58
C ALA A 14 3.82 -9.71 -33.27
N LEU A 15 4.50 -10.86 -33.12
CA LEU A 15 4.42 -11.67 -31.90
C LEU A 15 5.02 -10.93 -30.68
N ARG A 16 6.19 -10.29 -30.85
CA ARG A 16 6.80 -9.46 -29.80
C ARG A 16 5.87 -8.32 -29.37
N ARG A 17 5.26 -7.61 -30.31
CA ARG A 17 4.30 -6.53 -30.01
C ARG A 17 3.10 -7.08 -29.20
N ARG A 18 2.51 -8.19 -29.61
CA ARG A 18 1.41 -8.83 -28.89
C ARG A 18 1.81 -9.22 -27.46
N LEU A 19 3.00 -9.81 -27.28
CA LEU A 19 3.52 -10.17 -25.97
C LEU A 19 3.72 -8.93 -25.08
N THR A 20 4.31 -7.86 -25.63
CA THR A 20 4.51 -6.60 -24.89
C THR A 20 3.20 -5.97 -24.48
N THR A 21 2.19 -5.95 -25.38
CA THR A 21 0.86 -5.43 -25.07
C THR A 21 0.20 -6.27 -23.97
N ALA A 22 0.19 -7.60 -24.11
CA ALA A 22 -0.38 -8.49 -23.11
C ALA A 22 0.31 -8.38 -21.73
N GLN A 23 1.64 -8.21 -21.71
CA GLN A 23 2.38 -7.95 -20.47
C GLN A 23 1.99 -6.60 -19.85
N HIS A 24 1.86 -5.56 -20.67
CA HIS A 24 1.41 -4.24 -20.22
C HIS A 24 0.00 -4.32 -19.62
N ASP A 25 -0.94 -4.94 -20.32
CA ASP A 25 -2.33 -5.09 -19.88
C ASP A 25 -2.41 -5.87 -18.56
N LEU A 26 -1.60 -6.92 -18.42
CA LEU A 26 -1.50 -7.68 -17.18
C LEU A 26 -0.98 -6.82 -16.01
N ILE A 27 0.04 -6.00 -16.25
CA ILE A 27 0.58 -5.08 -15.23
C ILE A 27 -0.48 -4.04 -14.84
N GLN A 28 -1.19 -3.47 -15.81
CA GLN A 28 -2.27 -2.50 -15.54
C GLN A 28 -3.42 -3.13 -14.76
N ALA A 29 -3.80 -4.37 -15.05
CA ALA A 29 -4.83 -5.10 -14.31
C ALA A 29 -4.48 -5.33 -12.82
N GLN A 30 -3.19 -5.34 -12.48
CA GLN A 30 -2.70 -5.46 -11.11
C GLN A 30 -2.69 -4.14 -10.34
N ARG A 31 -2.98 -3.01 -10.96
CA ARG A 31 -3.04 -1.70 -10.32
C ARG A 31 -4.45 -1.34 -9.89
N ASP A 32 -4.55 -0.58 -8.82
CA ASP A 32 -5.79 0.09 -8.44
C ASP A 32 -6.05 1.26 -9.41
N PRO A 33 -7.20 1.31 -10.10
CA PRO A 33 -7.44 2.30 -11.14
C PRO A 33 -7.57 3.73 -10.62
N LEU A 34 -7.94 3.91 -9.35
CA LEU A 34 -8.11 5.21 -8.73
C LEU A 34 -6.75 5.82 -8.30
N THR A 35 -5.93 5.00 -7.64
CA THR A 35 -4.71 5.48 -6.98
C THR A 35 -3.44 5.18 -7.77
N GLY A 36 -3.51 4.32 -8.80
CA GLY A 36 -2.37 3.85 -9.57
C GLY A 36 -1.41 2.93 -8.79
N THR A 37 -1.65 2.70 -7.51
CA THR A 37 -0.85 1.80 -6.67
C THR A 37 -1.16 0.33 -6.96
N TRP A 38 -0.35 -0.60 -6.44
CA TRP A 38 -0.61 -2.02 -6.64
C TRP A 38 -1.84 -2.47 -5.84
N ARG A 39 -2.62 -3.41 -6.38
CA ARG A 39 -3.63 -4.14 -5.61
C ARG A 39 -2.96 -5.06 -4.61
N ARG A 40 -3.68 -5.51 -3.59
CA ARG A 40 -3.19 -6.30 -2.44
C ARG A 40 -2.26 -7.46 -2.84
N GLU A 41 -2.68 -8.30 -3.78
CA GLU A 41 -1.91 -9.48 -4.19
C GLU A 41 -0.59 -9.07 -4.85
N ALA A 42 -0.64 -8.13 -5.78
CA ALA A 42 0.53 -7.64 -6.49
C ALA A 42 1.50 -6.87 -5.57
N PHE A 43 0.98 -6.14 -4.58
CA PHE A 43 1.79 -5.54 -3.53
C PHE A 43 2.51 -6.60 -2.73
N THR A 44 1.78 -7.61 -2.23
CA THR A 44 2.32 -8.69 -1.39
C THR A 44 3.48 -9.40 -2.07
N GLU A 45 3.30 -9.81 -3.34
CA GLU A 45 4.34 -10.48 -4.12
C GLU A 45 5.59 -9.61 -4.31
N ARG A 46 5.42 -8.33 -4.61
CA ARG A 46 6.53 -7.39 -4.82
C ARG A 46 7.25 -7.04 -3.53
N ALA A 47 6.49 -6.86 -2.45
CA ALA A 47 7.03 -6.59 -1.12
C ALA A 47 7.87 -7.77 -0.60
N GLN A 48 7.40 -9.01 -0.78
CA GLN A 48 8.16 -10.21 -0.43
C GLN A 48 9.50 -10.27 -1.18
N ARG A 49 9.48 -10.06 -2.51
CA ARG A 49 10.72 -10.03 -3.31
C ARG A 49 11.69 -8.93 -2.88
N LEU A 50 11.18 -7.78 -2.46
CA LEU A 50 12.04 -6.69 -1.97
C LEU A 50 12.65 -7.04 -0.62
N LEU A 51 11.87 -7.63 0.30
CA LEU A 51 12.34 -8.12 1.60
C LEU A 51 13.42 -9.19 1.47
N GLU A 52 13.26 -10.15 0.55
CA GLU A 52 14.26 -11.20 0.29
C GLU A 52 15.61 -10.62 -0.14
N ARG A 53 15.59 -9.53 -0.93
CA ARG A 53 16.80 -8.91 -1.49
C ARG A 53 17.44 -7.87 -0.58
N ARG A 54 16.68 -7.23 0.30
CA ARG A 54 17.08 -6.01 1.02
C ARG A 54 16.58 -5.97 2.47
N ARG A 55 16.57 -7.12 3.13
CA ARG A 55 16.03 -7.33 4.48
C ARG A 55 16.32 -6.20 5.47
N ASP A 56 17.58 -5.75 5.54
CA ASP A 56 18.04 -4.81 6.57
C ASP A 56 17.90 -3.33 6.16
N GLU A 57 17.50 -3.08 4.91
CA GLU A 57 17.42 -1.74 4.32
C GLU A 57 15.98 -1.34 3.99
N VAL A 58 14.99 -1.92 4.65
CA VAL A 58 13.58 -1.64 4.32
C VAL A 58 12.77 -1.25 5.54
N VAL A 59 11.76 -0.42 5.28
CA VAL A 59 10.70 -0.08 6.24
C VAL A 59 9.36 -0.33 5.59
N LEU A 60 8.53 -1.14 6.23
CA LEU A 60 7.12 -1.31 5.90
C LEU A 60 6.31 -0.25 6.63
N VAL A 61 5.35 0.37 5.96
CA VAL A 61 4.33 1.20 6.59
C VAL A 61 2.94 0.72 6.20
N LEU A 62 2.00 0.83 7.14
CA LEU A 62 0.57 0.77 6.91
C LEU A 62 -0.01 2.15 7.14
N ALA A 63 -0.99 2.53 6.32
CA ALA A 63 -1.68 3.81 6.41
C ALA A 63 -3.19 3.59 6.24
N ASP A 64 -3.98 4.30 7.03
CA ASP A 64 -5.45 4.24 7.05
C ASP A 64 -6.02 5.66 7.13
N ALA A 65 -6.95 6.01 6.23
CA ALA A 65 -7.58 7.32 6.27
C ALA A 65 -8.56 7.41 7.43
N ASP A 66 -8.28 8.31 8.37
CA ASP A 66 -9.12 8.51 9.54
C ASP A 66 -10.48 9.10 9.15
N HIS A 67 -11.55 8.52 9.70
CA HIS A 67 -12.93 8.97 9.47
C HIS A 67 -13.35 9.00 7.98
N PHE A 68 -12.76 8.15 7.13
CA PHE A 68 -12.99 8.14 5.69
C PHE A 68 -14.47 8.03 5.30
N LYS A 69 -15.24 7.20 6.02
CA LYS A 69 -16.69 7.11 5.80
C LYS A 69 -17.39 8.45 6.07
N GLN A 70 -17.03 9.13 7.15
CA GLN A 70 -17.62 10.43 7.49
C GLN A 70 -17.27 11.49 6.44
N LEU A 71 -16.05 11.47 5.90
CA LEU A 71 -15.64 12.34 4.79
C LEU A 71 -16.53 12.12 3.56
N ASN A 72 -16.77 10.85 3.16
CA ASN A 72 -17.67 10.53 2.06
C ASN A 72 -19.12 10.96 2.33
N ASP A 73 -19.60 10.73 3.54
CA ASP A 73 -20.99 11.07 3.91
C ASP A 73 -21.21 12.60 3.91
N GLN A 74 -20.19 13.40 4.20
CA GLN A 74 -20.26 14.87 4.24
C GLN A 74 -19.96 15.57 2.91
N LEU A 75 -18.96 15.08 2.16
CA LEU A 75 -18.42 15.77 0.98
C LEU A 75 -18.62 15.00 -0.33
N GLY A 76 -19.22 13.79 -0.25
CA GLY A 76 -19.46 12.92 -1.39
C GLY A 76 -18.27 12.04 -1.77
N HIS A 77 -18.55 11.04 -2.62
CA HIS A 77 -17.55 10.03 -3.00
C HIS A 77 -16.38 10.61 -3.82
N GLU A 78 -16.60 11.68 -4.59
CA GLU A 78 -15.52 12.34 -5.34
C GLU A 78 -14.44 12.94 -4.41
N ALA A 79 -14.86 13.47 -3.27
CA ALA A 79 -13.93 13.94 -2.23
C ALA A 79 -13.13 12.78 -1.63
N GLY A 80 -13.80 11.64 -1.36
CA GLY A 80 -13.14 10.42 -0.91
C GLY A 80 -12.15 9.88 -1.93
N ASP A 81 -12.50 9.86 -3.21
CA ASP A 81 -11.62 9.43 -4.30
C ASP A 81 -10.38 10.33 -4.39
N THR A 82 -10.57 11.65 -4.28
CA THR A 82 -9.46 12.63 -4.23
C THR A 82 -8.54 12.38 -3.03
N ALA A 83 -9.11 12.10 -1.85
CA ALA A 83 -8.35 11.76 -0.65
C ALA A 83 -7.51 10.49 -0.86
N LEU A 84 -8.10 9.42 -1.38
CA LEU A 84 -7.42 8.14 -1.65
C LEU A 84 -6.31 8.29 -2.70
N ALA A 85 -6.58 9.00 -3.80
CA ALA A 85 -5.58 9.30 -4.81
C ALA A 85 -4.39 10.08 -4.22
N SER A 86 -4.66 11.06 -3.34
CA SER A 86 -3.63 11.82 -2.63
C SER A 86 -2.78 10.96 -1.71
N ILE A 87 -3.37 10.04 -0.94
CA ILE A 87 -2.63 9.10 -0.09
C ILE A 87 -1.71 8.22 -0.94
N GLY A 88 -2.23 7.62 -2.02
CA GLY A 88 -1.46 6.79 -2.93
C GLY A 88 -0.27 7.54 -3.56
N ALA A 89 -0.49 8.78 -4.01
CA ALA A 89 0.55 9.63 -4.58
C ALA A 89 1.65 9.97 -3.56
N ARG A 90 1.28 10.35 -2.33
CA ARG A 90 2.20 10.67 -1.23
C ARG A 90 3.05 9.48 -0.81
N LEU A 91 2.44 8.30 -0.69
CA LEU A 91 3.19 7.07 -0.41
C LEU A 91 4.16 6.74 -1.53
N THR A 92 3.77 6.95 -2.79
CA THR A 92 4.63 6.74 -3.96
C THR A 92 5.79 7.74 -3.99
N GLU A 93 5.54 9.03 -3.70
CA GLU A 93 6.59 10.05 -3.52
C GLU A 93 7.56 9.64 -2.42
N TRP A 94 7.05 9.20 -1.27
CA TRP A 94 7.87 8.81 -0.13
C TRP A 94 8.72 7.56 -0.39
N THR A 95 8.17 6.52 -1.02
CA THR A 95 8.91 5.28 -1.31
C THR A 95 9.96 5.46 -2.39
N GLY A 96 9.74 6.40 -3.32
CA GLY A 96 10.59 6.60 -4.49
C GLY A 96 10.56 5.40 -5.45
N THR A 97 11.55 5.34 -6.34
CA THR A 97 11.62 4.35 -7.43
C THR A 97 11.95 2.93 -6.97
N HIS A 98 12.48 2.76 -5.77
CA HIS A 98 12.93 1.47 -5.23
C HIS A 98 11.99 0.88 -4.19
N GLY A 99 10.82 1.47 -4.02
CA GLY A 99 9.79 0.99 -3.10
C GLY A 99 8.58 0.41 -3.81
N VAL A 100 7.66 -0.10 -3.01
CA VAL A 100 6.41 -0.69 -3.47
C VAL A 100 5.27 -0.09 -2.67
N VAL A 101 4.20 0.36 -3.34
CA VAL A 101 3.00 0.90 -2.70
C VAL A 101 1.79 0.12 -3.17
N GLY A 102 0.92 -0.26 -2.26
CA GLY A 102 -0.33 -0.96 -2.55
C GLY A 102 -1.52 -0.40 -1.80
N ARG A 103 -2.69 -0.43 -2.44
CA ARG A 103 -3.98 -0.26 -1.78
C ARG A 103 -4.52 -1.63 -1.40
N LEU A 104 -4.68 -1.86 -0.11
CA LEU A 104 -5.07 -3.17 0.42
C LEU A 104 -6.59 -3.37 0.40
N GLY A 105 -7.35 -2.29 0.35
CA GLY A 105 -8.81 -2.28 0.25
C GLY A 105 -9.41 -1.08 0.96
N GLY A 106 -10.53 -0.57 0.48
CA GLY A 106 -11.17 0.60 1.07
C GLY A 106 -10.24 1.79 1.19
N ASP A 107 -9.94 2.18 2.41
CA ASP A 107 -9.09 3.30 2.83
C ASP A 107 -7.70 2.87 3.36
N GLU A 108 -7.37 1.57 3.23
CA GLU A 108 -6.14 0.97 3.74
C GLU A 108 -5.05 0.90 2.66
N PHE A 109 -3.84 1.35 2.99
CA PHE A 109 -2.65 1.30 2.15
C PHE A 109 -1.49 0.62 2.86
N ALA A 110 -0.58 0.05 2.06
CA ALA A 110 0.72 -0.41 2.51
C ALA A 110 1.81 0.12 1.60
N ALA A 111 2.97 0.40 2.19
CA ALA A 111 4.15 0.75 1.42
C ALA A 111 5.39 0.09 2.02
N LEU A 112 6.27 -0.43 1.17
CA LEU A 112 7.59 -0.93 1.56
C LEU A 112 8.63 -0.08 0.85
N ALA A 113 9.38 0.72 1.62
CA ALA A 113 10.42 1.60 1.11
C ALA A 113 11.80 1.04 1.43
N ARG A 114 12.75 1.21 0.49
CA ARG A 114 14.15 0.97 0.77
C ARG A 114 14.74 2.18 1.48
N ILE A 115 15.11 2.00 2.75
CA ILE A 115 15.65 3.06 3.62
C ILE A 115 16.72 2.45 4.51
N GLU A 116 17.93 2.99 4.47
CA GLU A 116 18.98 2.57 5.39
C GLU A 116 18.60 2.87 6.84
N PRO A 117 18.95 1.99 7.82
CA PRO A 117 18.54 2.13 9.22
C PRO A 117 18.82 3.51 9.84
N ARG A 118 19.98 4.10 9.51
CA ARG A 118 20.37 5.46 10.02
C ARG A 118 19.41 6.57 9.57
N HIS A 119 18.62 6.35 8.51
CA HIS A 119 17.69 7.33 7.97
C HIS A 119 16.23 7.06 8.35
N HIS A 120 15.92 6.00 9.10
CA HIS A 120 14.54 5.63 9.41
C HIS A 120 13.78 6.77 10.07
N ALA A 121 14.32 7.34 11.16
CA ALA A 121 13.65 8.41 11.90
C ALA A 121 13.34 9.64 11.01
N LEU A 122 14.32 10.09 10.23
CA LEU A 122 14.19 11.24 9.33
C LEU A 122 13.14 10.97 8.23
N ARG A 123 13.17 9.77 7.65
CA ARG A 123 12.24 9.38 6.57
C ARG A 123 10.82 9.21 7.07
N LEU A 124 10.62 8.68 8.28
CA LEU A 124 9.30 8.53 8.88
C LEU A 124 8.72 9.89 9.33
N ASP A 125 9.55 10.79 9.85
CA ASP A 125 9.14 12.16 10.12
C ASP A 125 8.76 12.89 8.82
N HIS A 126 9.52 12.71 7.73
CA HIS A 126 9.14 13.22 6.41
C HIS A 126 7.78 12.64 5.95
N LEU A 127 7.53 11.34 6.15
CA LEU A 127 6.24 10.74 5.82
C LEU A 127 5.09 11.39 6.59
N GLY A 128 5.28 11.61 7.90
CA GLY A 128 4.27 12.30 8.73
C GLY A 128 3.92 13.68 8.17
N ARG A 129 4.94 14.49 7.86
CA ARG A 129 4.73 15.81 7.23
C ARG A 129 4.07 15.72 5.87
N LEU A 130 4.41 14.71 5.07
CA LEU A 130 3.83 14.50 3.74
C LEU A 130 2.35 14.15 3.83
N MET A 131 1.98 13.28 4.78
CA MET A 131 0.58 12.92 5.02
C MET A 131 -0.25 14.07 5.56
N ALA A 132 0.35 14.98 6.32
CA ALA A 132 -0.30 16.17 6.87
C ALA A 132 -0.48 17.32 5.86
N ARG A 133 0.07 17.24 4.65
CA ARG A 133 -0.11 18.31 3.64
C ARG A 133 -1.59 18.49 3.30
N PRO A 134 -2.07 19.71 3.12
CA PRO A 134 -3.43 19.96 2.63
C PRO A 134 -3.67 19.26 1.28
N VAL A 135 -4.92 18.85 1.04
CA VAL A 135 -5.37 18.30 -0.24
C VAL A 135 -6.32 19.29 -0.89
N PRO A 136 -5.97 19.88 -2.03
CA PRO A 136 -6.88 20.75 -2.77
C PRO A 136 -8.13 20.00 -3.24
N TYR A 137 -9.31 20.60 -3.07
CA TYR A 137 -10.56 20.03 -3.56
C TYR A 137 -11.57 21.16 -3.83
N GLY A 138 -12.04 21.27 -5.07
CA GLY A 138 -12.84 22.43 -5.50
C GLY A 138 -12.11 23.73 -5.23
N ASP A 139 -12.79 24.70 -4.63
CA ASP A 139 -12.21 25.99 -4.23
C ASP A 139 -11.59 25.98 -2.81
N GLY A 140 -11.45 24.80 -2.19
CA GLY A 140 -11.01 24.67 -0.80
C GLY A 140 -9.98 23.55 -0.59
N LEU A 141 -9.94 23.07 0.65
CA LEU A 141 -9.06 22.01 1.10
C LEU A 141 -9.85 20.87 1.75
N LEU A 142 -9.50 19.62 1.46
CA LEU A 142 -10.05 18.45 2.13
C LEU A 142 -9.50 18.31 3.55
N PRO A 143 -10.37 18.04 4.54
CA PRO A 143 -9.95 17.67 5.88
C PRO A 143 -9.51 16.20 5.91
N LEU A 144 -8.27 15.91 5.49
CA LEU A 144 -7.72 14.56 5.44
C LEU A 144 -6.75 14.35 6.59
N ALA A 145 -7.05 13.36 7.43
CA ALA A 145 -6.13 12.80 8.42
C ALA A 145 -5.81 11.35 8.09
N VAL A 146 -4.58 10.93 8.32
CA VAL A 146 -4.08 9.59 8.01
C VAL A 146 -3.28 9.06 9.19
N SER A 147 -3.71 7.92 9.71
CA SER A 147 -2.96 7.17 10.72
C SER A 147 -1.91 6.29 10.04
N VAL A 148 -0.66 6.30 10.55
CA VAL A 148 0.45 5.56 9.96
C VAL A 148 1.22 4.79 11.01
N GLY A 149 1.41 3.48 10.78
CA GLY A 149 2.29 2.63 11.55
C GLY A 149 3.44 2.11 10.69
N ALA A 150 4.64 2.04 11.26
CA ALA A 150 5.85 1.62 10.55
C ALA A 150 6.53 0.43 11.25
N ALA A 151 7.04 -0.52 10.47
CA ALA A 151 7.79 -1.67 10.98
C ALA A 151 9.05 -1.88 10.14
N ALA A 152 10.21 -1.91 10.82
CA ALA A 152 11.49 -2.29 10.23
C ALA A 152 11.88 -3.68 10.73
N PRO A 153 12.46 -4.56 9.88
CA PRO A 153 12.86 -5.91 10.28
C PRO A 153 13.75 -5.95 11.53
N ALA A 154 14.74 -5.07 11.61
CA ALA A 154 15.63 -4.98 12.77
C ALA A 154 14.91 -4.56 14.06
N ALA A 155 13.91 -3.70 13.99
CA ALA A 155 13.15 -3.24 15.14
C ALA A 155 12.14 -4.29 15.64
N VAL A 156 11.62 -5.12 14.73
CA VAL A 156 10.59 -6.14 15.01
C VAL A 156 11.23 -7.51 15.33
N GLY A 157 12.47 -7.73 14.89
CA GLY A 157 13.17 -9.02 15.01
C GLY A 157 12.67 -10.06 13.99
N SER A 158 12.02 -9.64 12.91
CA SER A 158 11.51 -10.53 11.86
C SER A 158 11.52 -9.84 10.50
N SER A 159 11.84 -10.60 9.44
CA SER A 159 11.70 -10.18 8.04
C SER A 159 10.53 -10.84 7.32
N ASP A 160 9.67 -11.53 8.05
CA ASP A 160 8.45 -12.11 7.52
C ASP A 160 7.41 -11.03 7.26
N LEU A 161 6.91 -10.93 6.02
CA LEU A 161 5.99 -9.87 5.62
C LEU A 161 4.69 -9.85 6.46
N PRO A 162 4.01 -10.98 6.72
CA PRO A 162 2.85 -11.02 7.61
C PRO A 162 3.15 -10.51 9.02
N THR A 163 4.31 -10.82 9.57
CA THR A 163 4.74 -10.35 10.90
C THR A 163 5.00 -8.84 10.91
N LEU A 164 5.68 -8.30 9.88
CA LEU A 164 5.89 -6.87 9.73
C LEU A 164 4.57 -6.11 9.55
N MET A 165 3.66 -6.64 8.75
CA MET A 165 2.33 -6.04 8.56
C MET A 165 1.55 -5.99 9.87
N ARG A 166 1.57 -7.05 10.66
CA ARG A 166 0.92 -7.11 11.98
C ARG A 166 1.52 -6.09 12.96
N ALA A 167 2.86 -6.01 12.99
CA ALA A 167 3.55 -5.06 13.85
C ALA A 167 3.26 -3.59 13.46
N ALA A 168 3.22 -3.30 12.16
CA ALA A 168 2.86 -1.97 11.66
C ALA A 168 1.38 -1.64 11.95
N ASP A 169 0.46 -2.62 11.83
CA ASP A 169 -0.96 -2.45 12.16
C ASP A 169 -1.16 -2.10 13.64
N THR A 170 -0.48 -2.82 14.54
CA THR A 170 -0.52 -2.53 15.97
C THR A 170 0.03 -1.15 16.29
N ALA A 171 1.17 -0.77 15.70
CA ALA A 171 1.77 0.54 15.86
C ALA A 171 0.86 1.67 15.32
N MET A 172 0.23 1.46 14.15
CA MET A 172 -0.75 2.37 13.57
C MET A 172 -1.93 2.60 14.51
N TYR A 173 -2.44 1.54 15.12
CA TYR A 173 -3.54 1.63 16.08
C TYR A 173 -3.17 2.44 17.33
N GLU A 174 -1.95 2.27 17.86
CA GLU A 174 -1.46 3.10 18.98
C GLU A 174 -1.39 4.59 18.63
N GLY A 175 -1.03 4.89 17.37
CA GLY A 175 -0.93 6.26 16.83
C GLY A 175 -2.25 6.85 16.34
N LYS A 176 -3.32 6.05 16.30
CA LYS A 176 -4.57 6.44 15.65
C LYS A 176 -5.11 7.76 16.21
N HIS A 177 -5.46 8.67 15.28
CA HIS A 177 -5.93 10.04 15.57
C HIS A 177 -4.89 10.99 16.20
N ARG A 178 -3.61 10.62 16.26
CA ARG A 178 -2.55 11.49 16.81
C ARG A 178 -1.78 12.26 15.74
N GLY A 179 -1.97 11.95 14.47
CA GLY A 179 -1.25 12.59 13.35
C GLY A 179 0.26 12.31 13.33
N VAL A 180 0.71 11.25 14.02
CA VAL A 180 2.12 10.86 14.09
C VAL A 180 2.35 9.47 13.51
N VAL A 181 3.51 9.26 12.92
CA VAL A 181 3.95 7.92 12.50
C VAL A 181 4.51 7.17 13.70
N VAL A 182 3.91 6.04 14.07
CA VAL A 182 4.37 5.21 15.18
C VAL A 182 5.22 4.07 14.65
N GLN A 183 6.42 3.91 15.22
CA GLN A 183 7.30 2.79 14.90
C GLN A 183 6.96 1.56 15.75
N ALA A 184 6.88 0.41 15.09
CA ALA A 184 6.68 -0.86 15.75
C ALA A 184 7.89 -1.24 16.61
N ARG A 185 7.59 -1.88 17.75
CA ARG A 185 8.52 -2.49 18.68
C ARG A 185 8.37 -4.02 18.64
N PRO A 186 9.29 -4.82 19.22
CA PRO A 186 9.21 -6.28 19.18
C PRO A 186 7.90 -6.86 19.72
N GLU A 187 7.31 -6.26 20.75
CA GLU A 187 6.04 -6.67 21.32
C GLU A 187 4.86 -6.56 20.34
N HIS A 188 4.89 -5.62 19.41
CA HIS A 188 3.84 -5.45 18.39
C HIS A 188 3.74 -6.65 17.43
N ALA A 189 4.85 -7.36 17.20
CA ALA A 189 4.85 -8.57 16.38
C ALA A 189 4.09 -9.74 17.00
N GLN A 190 3.96 -9.74 18.32
CA GLN A 190 3.31 -10.81 19.10
C GLN A 190 1.82 -10.53 19.34
N THR A 191 1.39 -9.28 19.15
CA THR A 191 0.00 -8.88 19.35
C THR A 191 -0.86 -9.38 18.18
N PRO A 192 -2.07 -9.95 18.42
CA PRO A 192 -3.00 -10.28 17.34
C PRO A 192 -3.34 -9.03 16.52
N SER A 193 -3.40 -9.16 15.18
CA SER A 193 -3.75 -8.03 14.29
C SER A 193 -5.13 -7.47 14.65
N ILE A 194 -5.19 -6.15 14.89
CA ILE A 194 -6.39 -5.46 15.35
C ILE A 194 -7.29 -5.08 14.17
N ASN A 195 -6.71 -4.76 13.01
CA ASN A 195 -7.46 -4.37 11.80
C ASN A 195 -7.94 -5.56 10.94
N GLY A 196 -7.42 -6.75 11.17
CA GLY A 196 -7.68 -7.90 10.31
C GLY A 196 -9.11 -8.44 10.36
N ARG A 197 -9.84 -8.28 11.44
CA ARG A 197 -11.15 -8.93 11.63
C ARG A 197 -11.93 -8.32 12.80
N ARG A 198 -12.41 -7.11 12.68
CA ARG A 198 -13.49 -6.70 13.57
C ARG A 198 -14.76 -7.45 13.16
N GLN A 199 -15.27 -8.32 14.03
CA GLN A 199 -16.66 -8.77 13.98
C GLN A 199 -17.54 -7.53 13.92
N GLY A 200 -18.27 -7.35 12.81
CA GLY A 200 -19.17 -6.22 12.62
C GLY A 200 -19.01 -5.42 11.33
N ARG A 201 -18.04 -5.70 10.45
CA ARG A 201 -18.09 -5.15 9.08
C ARG A 201 -19.15 -5.89 8.27
N PRO A 202 -20.09 -5.20 7.55
CA PRO A 202 -21.04 -5.85 6.65
C PRO A 202 -20.26 -6.68 5.61
N GLY A 203 -20.45 -8.00 5.59
CA GLY A 203 -19.81 -8.94 4.69
C GLY A 203 -18.93 -10.01 5.33
N THR A 204 -18.65 -9.98 6.65
CA THR A 204 -17.84 -10.99 7.35
C THR A 204 -18.64 -11.86 8.34
N ALA A 205 -19.95 -11.96 8.19
CA ALA A 205 -20.74 -12.95 8.94
C ALA A 205 -20.40 -14.36 8.42
N ALA A 206 -19.64 -15.12 9.22
CA ALA A 206 -19.51 -16.57 9.03
C ALA A 206 -20.93 -17.16 9.05
N ARG A 207 -21.35 -17.76 7.94
CA ARG A 207 -22.58 -18.59 7.90
C ARG A 207 -22.37 -19.76 8.85
N THR A 208 -22.94 -19.68 10.03
CA THR A 208 -23.11 -20.83 10.90
C THR A 208 -24.20 -21.70 10.24
N THR A 209 -23.77 -22.71 9.50
CA THR A 209 -24.65 -23.79 9.06
C THR A 209 -24.92 -24.68 10.28
N THR A 210 -25.97 -24.37 11.00
CA THR A 210 -26.63 -25.37 11.86
C THR A 210 -27.41 -26.28 10.91
N ARG A 211 -27.01 -27.54 10.86
CA ARG A 211 -27.74 -28.61 10.20
C ARG A 211 -28.57 -29.32 11.25
N PRO A 212 -29.82 -29.66 10.96
CA PRO A 212 -30.70 -30.39 11.88
C PRO A 212 -30.26 -31.83 12.09
#